data_70db86155ed7d38f9c020d548f7ea08b
#
_entry.id   70db86155ed7d38f9c020d548f7ea08b
#
_cell.length_a   1.000
_cell.length_b   1.000
_cell.length_c   1.000
_cell.angle_alpha   90.00
_cell.angle_beta   90.00
_cell.angle_gamma   90.00
#
_symmetry.space_group_name_H-M   'P 1'
#
loop_
_entity.id
_entity.type
_entity.pdbx_description
1 polymer ?
#
loop_
_entity_poly.entity_id
_entity_poly.type
_entity_poly.pdbx_seq_one_letter_code
_entity_poly.pdbx_strand_id
1 'polypeptide(L)'
;MTLWAFNRPFQILGCDEFTADYYLKNYKRNFPLGGFEDPPQKEKGRIIIPPYNGFGSEEDSLGNCLRLVNQPPKKDYYKYIDNDKLILRFLARLNTKELEDVDRRFLISFFLADDTIQVYEMKNRNSGIWEGKFLERSKYKNIENDNKQFTISDFEIGKSMIINTFSFYVIDADEFTKKWLAENLK
;
A
#
# COMPACT_ATOMS: atom_id res chain seq x y z
N MET A 1 34.13 -30.28 -7.49
CA MET A 1 32.98 -30.83 -8.24
C MET A 1 31.83 -31.04 -7.31
N THR A 2 30.70 -30.41 -7.58
CA THR A 2 29.51 -30.52 -6.75
C THR A 2 28.50 -31.37 -7.52
N LEU A 3 28.04 -32.45 -6.91
CA LEU A 3 26.98 -33.29 -7.47
C LEU A 3 25.66 -32.91 -6.83
N TRP A 4 24.62 -32.82 -7.66
CA TRP A 4 23.27 -32.52 -7.21
C TRP A 4 22.44 -33.81 -7.26
N ALA A 5 21.99 -34.27 -6.10
CA ALA A 5 21.03 -35.35 -6.01
C ALA A 5 19.89 -34.93 -5.08
N PHE A 6 18.65 -35.18 -5.47
CA PHE A 6 17.47 -34.85 -4.69
C PHE A 6 17.43 -33.38 -4.17
N ASN A 7 17.84 -32.43 -5.02
CA ASN A 7 17.96 -31.02 -4.67
C ASN A 7 18.91 -30.68 -3.50
N ARG A 8 19.87 -31.58 -3.23
CA ARG A 8 20.91 -31.34 -2.22
C ARG A 8 22.27 -31.31 -2.90
N PRO A 9 23.12 -30.34 -2.58
CA PRO A 9 24.51 -30.34 -3.08
C PRO A 9 25.35 -31.31 -2.27
N PHE A 10 26.16 -32.06 -2.96
CA PHE A 10 27.18 -32.90 -2.37
C PHE A 10 28.55 -32.41 -2.78
N GLN A 11 29.42 -32.21 -1.82
CA GLN A 11 30.81 -31.87 -2.07
C GLN A 11 31.66 -33.12 -2.02
N ILE A 12 32.49 -33.32 -3.07
CA ILE A 12 33.45 -34.39 -3.08
C ILE A 12 34.70 -33.94 -2.31
N LEU A 13 34.94 -34.53 -1.16
CA LEU A 13 36.06 -34.19 -0.29
C LEU A 13 37.36 -34.89 -0.63
N GLY A 14 37.28 -36.01 -1.31
CA GLY A 14 38.47 -36.79 -1.69
C GLY A 14 38.13 -37.88 -2.72
N CYS A 15 39.10 -38.39 -3.33
CA CYS A 15 39.04 -39.61 -4.18
C CYS A 15 40.21 -40.52 -3.85
N ASP A 16 40.11 -41.80 -4.18
CA ASP A 16 41.18 -42.74 -4.10
C ASP A 16 42.22 -42.54 -5.22
N GLU A 17 43.43 -43.08 -5.03
CA GLU A 17 44.54 -42.94 -5.98
C GLU A 17 44.16 -43.46 -7.38
N PHE A 18 43.45 -44.57 -7.44
CA PHE A 18 43.03 -45.15 -8.72
C PHE A 18 42.10 -44.21 -9.48
N THR A 19 41.15 -43.61 -8.81
CA THR A 19 40.22 -42.65 -9.41
C THR A 19 40.95 -41.37 -9.86
N ALA A 20 41.90 -40.88 -9.06
CA ALA A 20 42.72 -39.73 -9.40
C ALA A 20 43.55 -39.98 -10.65
N ASP A 21 44.25 -41.14 -10.70
CA ASP A 21 45.09 -41.57 -11.83
C ASP A 21 44.25 -41.81 -13.07
N TYR A 22 43.12 -42.47 -12.98
CA TYR A 22 42.19 -42.67 -14.06
C TYR A 22 41.73 -41.37 -14.64
N TYR A 23 41.38 -40.39 -13.80
CA TYR A 23 40.91 -39.09 -14.25
C TYR A 23 42.04 -38.29 -14.92
N LEU A 24 43.23 -38.30 -14.33
CA LEU A 24 44.42 -37.66 -14.92
C LEU A 24 44.76 -38.26 -16.28
N LYS A 25 44.72 -39.58 -16.43
CA LYS A 25 45.06 -40.31 -17.63
C LYS A 25 44.07 -40.08 -18.77
N ASN A 26 42.78 -40.05 -18.46
CA ASN A 26 41.73 -39.92 -19.48
C ASN A 26 41.38 -38.48 -19.79
N TYR A 27 41.42 -37.62 -18.82
CA TYR A 27 40.99 -36.20 -18.99
C TYR A 27 42.16 -35.21 -18.92
N LYS A 28 43.40 -35.67 -18.67
CA LYS A 28 44.60 -34.83 -18.56
C LYS A 28 44.47 -33.69 -17.57
N ARG A 29 43.72 -33.86 -16.52
CA ARG A 29 43.47 -32.89 -15.42
C ARG A 29 43.43 -33.62 -14.10
N ASN A 30 43.79 -32.89 -13.02
CA ASN A 30 43.59 -33.41 -11.69
C ASN A 30 42.09 -33.54 -11.40
N PHE A 31 41.73 -34.54 -10.59
CA PHE A 31 40.35 -34.68 -10.17
C PHE A 31 39.90 -33.39 -9.46
N PRO A 32 38.79 -32.76 -9.86
CA PRO A 32 38.38 -31.52 -9.27
C PRO A 32 37.80 -31.75 -7.87
N LEU A 33 38.66 -31.69 -6.89
CA LEU A 33 38.28 -31.56 -5.49
C LEU A 33 37.95 -30.08 -5.30
N GLY A 34 36.72 -29.75 -5.11
CA GLY A 34 36.37 -28.35 -5.18
C GLY A 34 35.55 -27.85 -4.02
N GLY A 35 35.68 -26.56 -3.80
CA GLY A 35 34.87 -25.84 -2.86
C GLY A 35 33.37 -25.88 -3.20
N PHE A 36 32.56 -25.49 -2.29
CA PHE A 36 31.13 -25.30 -2.45
C PHE A 36 30.91 -24.20 -3.51
N GLU A 37 30.59 -24.60 -4.73
CA GLU A 37 30.02 -23.66 -5.66
C GLU A 37 28.53 -23.58 -5.29
N ASP A 38 28.11 -22.43 -4.83
CA ASP A 38 26.69 -22.14 -4.66
C ASP A 38 25.96 -22.48 -5.98
N PRO A 39 24.79 -23.12 -5.90
CA PRO A 39 23.99 -23.35 -7.08
C PRO A 39 23.83 -22.02 -7.79
N PRO A 40 23.89 -21.98 -9.14
CA PRO A 40 23.65 -20.74 -9.87
C PRO A 40 22.37 -20.15 -9.32
N GLN A 41 22.50 -19.01 -8.67
CA GLN A 41 21.32 -18.31 -8.14
C GLN A 41 20.46 -18.06 -9.35
N LYS A 42 19.33 -18.78 -9.42
CA LYS A 42 18.29 -18.45 -10.38
C LYS A 42 18.05 -16.97 -10.14
N GLU A 43 18.41 -16.13 -11.11
CA GLU A 43 18.04 -14.73 -11.06
C GLU A 43 16.58 -14.72 -10.61
N LYS A 44 16.32 -14.13 -9.45
CA LYS A 44 14.95 -13.98 -8.98
C LYS A 44 14.28 -13.18 -10.06
N GLY A 45 13.61 -13.87 -10.98
CA GLY A 45 12.92 -13.24 -12.07
C GLY A 45 12.10 -12.13 -11.45
N ARG A 46 12.17 -10.92 -12.00
CA ARG A 46 11.33 -9.82 -11.54
C ARG A 46 9.92 -10.35 -11.51
N ILE A 47 9.34 -10.42 -10.30
CA ILE A 47 7.94 -10.79 -10.15
C ILE A 47 7.16 -9.71 -10.84
N ILE A 48 6.62 -10.02 -12.03
CA ILE A 48 5.75 -9.10 -12.77
C ILE A 48 4.42 -9.15 -12.04
N ILE A 49 4.15 -8.12 -11.24
CA ILE A 49 2.88 -7.97 -10.58
C ILE A 49 1.91 -7.41 -11.60
N PRO A 50 0.80 -8.10 -11.91
CA PRO A 50 -0.18 -7.57 -12.84
C PRO A 50 -0.76 -6.25 -12.30
N PRO A 51 -1.16 -5.32 -13.19
CA PRO A 51 -1.77 -4.07 -12.76
C PRO A 51 -3.09 -4.35 -12.02
N TYR A 52 -3.41 -3.50 -11.06
CA TYR A 52 -4.68 -3.56 -10.34
C TYR A 52 -5.85 -3.45 -11.32
N ASN A 53 -6.80 -4.38 -11.21
CA ASN A 53 -7.94 -4.48 -12.12
C ASN A 53 -9.18 -3.68 -11.68
N GLY A 54 -9.11 -2.96 -10.57
CA GLY A 54 -10.20 -2.16 -10.03
C GLY A 54 -11.19 -2.90 -9.12
N PHE A 55 -10.99 -4.21 -8.87
CA PHE A 55 -11.85 -5.00 -7.97
C PHE A 55 -11.15 -5.27 -6.63
N GLY A 56 -11.88 -5.04 -5.54
CA GLY A 56 -11.35 -5.21 -4.19
C GLY A 56 -10.38 -4.10 -3.77
N SER A 57 -9.64 -4.30 -2.69
CA SER A 57 -8.58 -3.39 -2.30
C SER A 57 -7.30 -3.69 -3.09
N GLU A 58 -6.56 -2.65 -3.45
CA GLU A 58 -5.28 -2.78 -4.15
C GLU A 58 -4.27 -3.60 -3.33
N GLU A 59 -4.23 -3.38 -2.02
CA GLU A 59 -3.36 -4.12 -1.10
C GLU A 59 -3.66 -5.61 -1.06
N ASP A 60 -4.94 -5.98 -1.07
CA ASP A 60 -5.38 -7.38 -1.09
C ASP A 60 -5.02 -8.05 -2.42
N SER A 61 -5.22 -7.38 -3.53
CA SER A 61 -4.85 -7.88 -4.86
C SER A 61 -3.35 -8.12 -4.99
N LEU A 62 -2.51 -7.21 -4.51
CA LEU A 62 -1.06 -7.38 -4.49
C LEU A 62 -0.64 -8.55 -3.59
N GLY A 63 -1.22 -8.65 -2.40
CA GLY A 63 -0.97 -9.75 -1.48
C GLY A 63 -1.29 -11.13 -2.10
N ASN A 64 -2.38 -11.22 -2.83
CA ASN A 64 -2.81 -12.45 -3.51
C ASN A 64 -1.91 -12.82 -4.69
N CYS A 65 -1.38 -11.86 -5.42
CA CYS A 65 -0.42 -12.10 -6.51
C CYS A 65 0.95 -12.61 -6.00
N LEU A 66 1.34 -12.23 -4.79
CA LEU A 66 2.63 -12.58 -4.21
C LEU A 66 2.61 -13.89 -3.40
N ARG A 67 1.45 -14.46 -3.13
CA ARG A 67 1.28 -15.62 -2.25
C ARG A 67 0.56 -16.75 -2.93
N LEU A 68 0.97 -17.98 -2.63
CA LEU A 68 0.32 -19.20 -3.12
C LEU A 68 -1.07 -19.40 -2.49
N VAL A 69 -1.24 -18.97 -1.26
CA VAL A 69 -2.50 -19.03 -0.51
C VAL A 69 -2.97 -17.61 -0.21
N ASN A 70 -4.18 -17.29 -0.61
CA ASN A 70 -4.80 -16.00 -0.36
C ASN A 70 -4.90 -15.76 1.15
N GLN A 71 -4.40 -14.63 1.60
CA GLN A 71 -4.50 -14.20 2.99
C GLN A 71 -5.17 -12.84 3.02
N PRO A 72 -6.16 -12.62 3.90
CA PRO A 72 -6.77 -11.33 4.05
C PRO A 72 -5.73 -10.30 4.50
N PRO A 73 -5.88 -9.02 4.13
CA PRO A 73 -4.98 -7.96 4.57
C PRO A 73 -4.97 -7.89 6.10
N LYS A 74 -3.79 -7.70 6.68
CA LYS A 74 -3.66 -7.56 8.13
C LYS A 74 -4.29 -6.25 8.57
N LYS A 75 -5.27 -6.33 9.45
CA LYS A 75 -5.89 -5.17 10.11
C LYS A 75 -5.26 -4.97 11.47
N ASP A 76 -4.98 -3.73 11.82
CA ASP A 76 -4.57 -3.36 13.16
C ASP A 76 -5.83 -3.28 14.05
N TYR A 77 -6.11 -4.38 14.74
CA TYR A 77 -7.30 -4.48 15.59
C TYR A 77 -7.24 -3.54 16.81
N TYR A 78 -6.06 -3.26 17.35
CA TYR A 78 -5.92 -2.34 18.49
C TYR A 78 -6.29 -0.92 18.05
N LYS A 79 -5.69 -0.44 16.97
CA LYS A 79 -6.05 0.86 16.40
C LYS A 79 -7.54 0.96 16.08
N TYR A 80 -8.11 -0.11 15.54
CA TYR A 80 -9.52 -0.14 15.18
C TYR A 80 -10.44 -0.04 16.41
N ILE A 81 -10.18 -0.82 17.46
CA ILE A 81 -10.99 -0.83 18.70
C ILE A 81 -10.89 0.50 19.42
N ASP A 82 -9.67 1.04 19.54
CA ASP A 82 -9.44 2.30 20.27
C ASP A 82 -10.08 3.50 19.56
N ASN A 83 -10.11 3.49 18.23
CA ASN A 83 -10.55 4.62 17.42
C ASN A 83 -11.89 4.39 16.69
N ASP A 84 -12.62 3.30 16.95
CA ASP A 84 -13.84 2.92 16.20
C ASP A 84 -14.90 4.03 16.14
N LYS A 85 -15.02 4.81 17.21
CA LYS A 85 -16.02 5.90 17.30
C LYS A 85 -15.47 7.29 16.99
N LEU A 86 -14.18 7.39 16.70
CA LEU A 86 -13.54 8.68 16.48
C LEU A 86 -13.57 9.02 14.98
N ILE A 87 -14.38 10.03 14.68
CA ILE A 87 -14.55 10.54 13.31
C ILE A 87 -14.24 12.03 13.33
N LEU A 88 -13.23 12.44 12.56
CA LEU A 88 -12.90 13.84 12.39
C LEU A 88 -13.67 14.40 11.20
N ARG A 89 -14.32 15.54 11.38
CA ARG A 89 -15.19 16.15 10.37
C ARG A 89 -14.69 17.52 10.00
N PHE A 90 -14.51 17.72 8.70
CA PHE A 90 -14.06 18.96 8.11
C PHE A 90 -15.10 19.49 7.13
N LEU A 91 -15.38 20.78 7.23
CA LEU A 91 -16.22 21.49 6.26
C LEU A 91 -15.34 21.96 5.11
N ALA A 92 -15.71 21.63 3.88
CA ALA A 92 -14.95 21.97 2.70
C ALA A 92 -15.85 22.49 1.58
N ARG A 93 -15.23 23.15 0.60
CA ARG A 93 -15.82 23.53 -0.68
C ARG A 93 -14.96 23.01 -1.82
N LEU A 94 -15.53 22.85 -3.00
CA LEU A 94 -14.75 22.58 -4.21
C LEU A 94 -13.94 23.82 -4.60
N ASN A 95 -12.69 23.58 -4.98
CA ASN A 95 -11.84 24.58 -5.58
C ASN A 95 -12.00 24.51 -7.10
N THR A 96 -13.06 25.12 -7.60
CA THR A 96 -13.47 25.09 -9.00
C THR A 96 -13.65 26.49 -9.55
N LYS A 97 -13.59 26.62 -10.87
CA LYS A 97 -13.90 27.85 -11.59
C LYS A 97 -15.38 27.94 -12.01
N GLU A 98 -16.13 26.88 -11.85
CA GLU A 98 -17.52 26.77 -12.22
C GLU A 98 -18.40 27.48 -11.19
N LEU A 99 -19.23 28.45 -11.63
CA LEU A 99 -20.08 29.24 -10.75
C LEU A 99 -21.11 28.37 -10.01
N GLU A 100 -21.57 27.31 -10.65
CA GLU A 100 -22.57 26.40 -10.08
C GLU A 100 -22.02 25.62 -8.86
N ASP A 101 -20.70 25.35 -8.83
CA ASP A 101 -20.06 24.56 -7.79
C ASP A 101 -19.54 25.40 -6.62
N VAL A 102 -19.47 26.71 -6.75
CA VAL A 102 -18.91 27.62 -5.71
C VAL A 102 -19.69 27.54 -4.40
N ASP A 103 -21.02 27.41 -4.50
CA ASP A 103 -21.91 27.40 -3.34
C ASP A 103 -22.08 26.03 -2.72
N ARG A 104 -21.53 24.98 -3.35
CA ARG A 104 -21.60 23.62 -2.82
C ARG A 104 -20.71 23.47 -1.59
N ARG A 105 -21.25 22.76 -0.60
CA ARG A 105 -20.55 22.49 0.66
C ARG A 105 -20.46 21.00 0.90
N PHE A 106 -19.30 20.58 1.35
CA PHE A 106 -18.96 19.18 1.54
C PHE A 106 -18.49 18.94 2.97
N LEU A 107 -18.92 17.84 3.53
CA LEU A 107 -18.46 17.34 4.81
C LEU A 107 -17.48 16.19 4.56
N ILE A 108 -16.21 16.43 4.82
CA ILE A 108 -15.16 15.41 4.74
C ILE A 108 -15.08 14.74 6.10
N SER A 109 -15.33 13.45 6.15
CA SER A 109 -15.23 12.63 7.35
C SER A 109 -14.01 11.74 7.27
N PHE A 110 -13.06 11.92 8.18
CA PHE A 110 -11.87 11.07 8.33
C PHE A 110 -12.07 10.10 9.50
N PHE A 111 -12.01 8.80 9.23
CA PHE A 111 -12.18 7.74 10.20
C PHE A 111 -10.82 7.30 10.74
N LEU A 112 -10.57 7.57 12.03
CA LEU A 112 -9.30 7.25 12.69
C LEU A 112 -9.03 5.74 12.81
N ALA A 113 -10.10 4.94 12.80
CA ALA A 113 -10.01 3.49 12.98
C ALA A 113 -9.25 2.78 11.83
N ASP A 114 -9.42 3.25 10.60
CA ASP A 114 -8.93 2.59 9.40
C ASP A 114 -8.32 3.54 8.36
N ASP A 115 -8.14 4.81 8.71
CA ASP A 115 -7.63 5.89 7.84
C ASP A 115 -8.42 6.01 6.52
N THR A 116 -9.73 5.81 6.60
CA THR A 116 -10.62 5.98 5.48
C THR A 116 -11.24 7.37 5.45
N ILE A 117 -11.54 7.86 4.25
CA ILE A 117 -12.18 9.15 4.03
C ILE A 117 -13.52 8.91 3.36
N GLN A 118 -14.51 9.68 3.77
CA GLN A 118 -15.82 9.77 3.13
C GLN A 118 -16.14 11.24 2.90
N VAL A 119 -16.69 11.57 1.75
CA VAL A 119 -17.16 12.93 1.45
C VAL A 119 -18.65 12.90 1.22
N TYR A 120 -19.35 13.73 1.98
CA TYR A 120 -20.79 13.90 1.89
C TYR A 120 -21.11 15.32 1.43
N GLU A 121 -22.01 15.46 0.46
CA GLU A 121 -22.48 16.76 -0.01
C GLU A 121 -23.65 17.24 0.85
N MET A 122 -23.50 18.45 1.40
CA MET A 122 -24.53 19.05 2.25
C MET A 122 -25.64 19.66 1.41
N LYS A 123 -26.85 19.60 1.93
CA LYS A 123 -28.02 20.20 1.29
C LYS A 123 -27.87 21.70 1.19
N ASN A 124 -27.95 22.22 -0.05
CA ASN A 124 -28.12 23.64 -0.30
C ASN A 124 -29.53 23.92 -0.81
N ARG A 125 -30.23 24.83 -0.15
CA ARG A 125 -31.62 25.20 -0.55
C ARG A 125 -31.63 25.85 -1.93
N ASN A 126 -32.55 25.41 -2.76
CA ASN A 126 -32.81 25.94 -4.11
C ASN A 126 -31.64 25.79 -5.12
N SER A 127 -30.67 24.93 -4.84
CA SER A 127 -29.56 24.71 -5.77
C SER A 127 -29.91 23.74 -6.91
N GLY A 128 -30.99 22.97 -6.77
CA GLY A 128 -31.32 21.89 -7.71
C GLY A 128 -30.43 20.64 -7.56
N ILE A 129 -29.46 20.70 -6.67
CA ILE A 129 -28.52 19.59 -6.40
C ILE A 129 -28.99 18.81 -5.18
N TRP A 130 -29.01 17.48 -5.29
CA TRP A 130 -29.44 16.61 -4.21
C TRP A 130 -28.27 16.36 -3.23
N GLU A 131 -28.58 16.43 -1.93
CA GLU A 131 -27.66 16.01 -0.88
C GLU A 131 -27.34 14.51 -0.99
N GLY A 132 -26.14 14.10 -0.64
CA GLY A 132 -25.79 12.70 -0.66
C GLY A 132 -24.31 12.38 -0.50
N LYS A 133 -24.00 11.10 -0.63
CA LYS A 133 -22.61 10.66 -0.67
C LYS A 133 -21.95 11.12 -1.97
N PHE A 134 -20.96 11.98 -1.86
CA PHE A 134 -20.18 12.45 -2.99
C PHE A 134 -19.02 11.49 -3.30
N LEU A 135 -18.28 11.09 -2.26
CA LEU A 135 -17.27 10.04 -2.33
C LEU A 135 -17.56 8.97 -1.28
N GLU A 136 -17.54 7.71 -1.69
CA GLU A 136 -17.71 6.59 -0.78
C GLU A 136 -16.54 6.45 0.20
N ARG A 137 -16.82 5.84 1.35
CA ARG A 137 -15.79 5.56 2.36
C ARG A 137 -14.74 4.62 1.79
N SER A 138 -13.54 5.11 1.59
CA SER A 138 -12.42 4.37 1.04
C SER A 138 -11.08 4.94 1.50
N LYS A 139 -10.01 4.20 1.29
CA LYS A 139 -8.64 4.68 1.46
C LYS A 139 -8.22 5.42 0.20
N TYR A 140 -8.10 6.72 0.29
CA TYR A 140 -7.63 7.56 -0.81
C TYR A 140 -6.15 7.83 -0.67
N LYS A 141 -5.47 8.00 -1.80
CA LYS A 141 -4.06 8.35 -1.87
C LYS A 141 -3.90 9.84 -2.09
N ASN A 142 -2.97 10.43 -1.37
CA ASN A 142 -2.61 11.84 -1.56
C ASN A 142 -1.64 11.96 -2.73
N ILE A 143 -2.10 12.55 -3.83
CA ILE A 143 -1.30 12.74 -5.05
C ILE A 143 -0.14 13.72 -4.79
N GLU A 144 -0.30 14.67 -3.87
CA GLU A 144 0.71 15.66 -3.53
C GLU A 144 1.86 15.06 -2.70
N ASN A 145 1.60 13.95 -1.98
CA ASN A 145 2.56 13.26 -1.12
C ASN A 145 2.96 11.88 -1.67
N ASP A 146 3.47 11.81 -2.88
CA ASP A 146 3.99 10.57 -3.51
C ASP A 146 3.00 9.39 -3.50
N ASN A 147 1.71 9.66 -3.66
CA ASN A 147 0.64 8.65 -3.62
C ASN A 147 0.57 7.85 -2.30
N LYS A 148 1.03 8.43 -1.20
CA LYS A 148 0.84 7.85 0.13
C LYS A 148 -0.62 7.99 0.56
N GLN A 149 -1.04 7.14 1.49
CA GLN A 149 -2.37 7.28 2.10
C GLN A 149 -2.46 8.59 2.87
N PHE A 150 -3.65 9.19 2.87
CA PHE A 150 -3.91 10.37 3.68
C PHE A 150 -3.72 10.08 5.16
N THR A 151 -3.05 10.99 5.82
CA THR A 151 -2.88 11.01 7.28
C THR A 151 -3.57 12.25 7.85
N ILE A 152 -3.79 12.26 9.15
CA ILE A 152 -4.42 13.41 9.81
C ILE A 152 -3.63 14.70 9.59
N SER A 153 -2.31 14.61 9.51
CA SER A 153 -1.43 15.75 9.28
C SER A 153 -1.66 16.47 7.95
N ASP A 154 -2.31 15.80 6.99
CA ASP A 154 -2.65 16.41 5.69
C ASP A 154 -3.88 17.32 5.77
N PHE A 155 -4.70 17.19 6.85
CA PHE A 155 -5.91 17.95 7.04
C PHE A 155 -5.67 19.21 7.87
N GLU A 156 -5.39 20.31 7.17
CA GLU A 156 -5.22 21.62 7.78
C GLU A 156 -6.36 22.56 7.36
N ILE A 157 -6.87 23.35 8.31
CA ILE A 157 -7.89 24.36 8.00
C ILE A 157 -7.24 25.48 7.17
N GLY A 158 -7.89 25.84 6.06
CA GLY A 158 -7.36 26.86 5.12
C GLY A 158 -6.46 26.30 4.02
N LYS A 159 -6.27 25.00 3.93
CA LYS A 159 -5.47 24.33 2.90
C LYS A 159 -6.35 23.66 1.85
N SER A 160 -5.85 23.60 0.62
CA SER A 160 -6.45 22.80 -0.45
C SER A 160 -5.85 21.41 -0.45
N MET A 161 -6.67 20.40 -0.72
CA MET A 161 -6.24 19.01 -0.87
C MET A 161 -6.95 18.36 -2.04
N ILE A 162 -6.29 17.39 -2.68
CA ILE A 162 -6.86 16.65 -3.81
C ILE A 162 -7.22 15.25 -3.34
N ILE A 163 -8.52 14.96 -3.21
CA ILE A 163 -9.03 13.64 -2.87
C ILE A 163 -9.64 13.04 -4.13
N ASN A 164 -9.12 11.90 -4.55
CA ASN A 164 -9.40 11.27 -5.83
C ASN A 164 -9.01 12.22 -6.99
N THR A 165 -9.93 12.85 -7.67
CA THR A 165 -9.67 13.84 -8.74
C THR A 165 -10.18 15.23 -8.38
N PHE A 166 -10.83 15.36 -7.22
CA PHE A 166 -11.49 16.60 -6.81
C PHE A 166 -10.60 17.40 -5.86
N SER A 167 -10.46 18.69 -6.16
CA SER A 167 -9.75 19.63 -5.29
C SER A 167 -10.72 20.23 -4.27
N PHE A 168 -10.49 19.98 -3.00
CA PHE A 168 -11.26 20.52 -1.89
C PHE A 168 -10.45 21.56 -1.14
N TYR A 169 -11.10 22.65 -0.76
CA TYR A 169 -10.56 23.65 0.14
C TYR A 169 -11.24 23.52 1.50
N VAL A 170 -10.48 23.25 2.53
CA VAL A 170 -10.98 23.07 3.90
C VAL A 170 -11.27 24.44 4.51
N ILE A 171 -12.55 24.69 4.83
CA ILE A 171 -13.01 25.96 5.39
C ILE A 171 -12.90 25.93 6.91
N ASP A 172 -13.41 24.88 7.52
CA ASP A 172 -13.53 24.77 8.97
C ASP A 172 -13.57 23.28 9.41
N ALA A 173 -13.53 23.04 10.71
CA ALA A 173 -13.72 21.73 11.32
C ALA A 173 -14.71 21.83 12.48
N ASP A 174 -15.32 20.71 12.85
CA ASP A 174 -16.22 20.68 14.00
C ASP A 174 -15.45 20.88 15.32
N GLU A 175 -16.16 21.22 16.40
CA GLU A 175 -15.53 21.49 17.70
C GLU A 175 -14.75 20.30 18.25
N PHE A 176 -15.25 19.09 18.04
CA PHE A 176 -14.57 17.88 18.45
C PHE A 176 -13.26 17.72 17.70
N THR A 177 -13.27 17.89 16.37
CA THR A 177 -12.08 17.79 15.53
C THR A 177 -11.05 18.84 15.91
N LYS A 178 -11.46 20.09 16.16
CA LYS A 178 -10.55 21.17 16.61
C LYS A 178 -9.88 20.82 17.94
N LYS A 179 -10.62 20.33 18.91
CA LYS A 179 -10.07 19.91 20.21
C LYS A 179 -9.10 18.75 20.05
N TRP A 180 -9.50 17.74 19.29
CA TRP A 180 -8.68 16.57 19.05
C TRP A 180 -7.36 16.92 18.34
N LEU A 181 -7.40 17.79 17.31
CA LEU A 181 -6.20 18.28 16.61
C LEU A 181 -5.27 19.06 17.55
N ALA A 182 -5.82 19.90 18.43
CA ALA A 182 -5.04 20.68 19.38
C ALA A 182 -4.33 19.80 20.44
N GLU A 183 -4.91 18.67 20.79
CA GLU A 183 -4.34 17.72 21.77
C GLU A 183 -3.30 16.77 21.15
N ASN A 184 -3.50 16.33 19.91
CA ASN A 184 -2.72 15.26 19.29
C ASN A 184 -1.71 15.76 18.23
N LEU A 185 -1.87 16.96 17.66
CA LEU A 185 -0.94 17.57 16.70
C LEU A 185 -0.17 18.73 17.37
N LYS A 186 0.66 18.40 18.33
CA LYS A 186 1.64 19.36 18.89
C LYS A 186 3.00 19.09 18.33
#